data_84bb2d8b4208c331c646313ecffbede7
#
_entry.id   84bb2d8b4208c331c646313ecffbede7
#
_cell.length_a   1.000
_cell.length_b   1.000
_cell.length_c   1.000
_cell.angle_alpha   90.00
_cell.angle_beta   90.00
_cell.angle_gamma   90.00
#
_symmetry.space_group_name_H-M   'P 1'
#
loop_
_entity.id
_entity.type
_entity.pdbx_description
1 polymer ?
#
loop_
_entity_poly.entity_id
_entity_poly.type
_entity_poly.pdbx_seq_one_letter_code
_entity_poly.pdbx_strand_id
1 'polypeptide(L)'
;MASQLVMYEEEFTKINAVCDRLTKDANAKVVFLVDKNGQLISAAGQTQNIDTTSLASLTAGNVAAMGGLAKLIGEAEFPMQFHQGNQLSLLSAIVGSRVVLVVIFDNRTSQGLVQLRVKKASAELHTIFDALVKKADGPGSGSPFAEISDDDIDNLFSE
;
A
#
# COMPACT_ATOMS: atom_id res chain seq x y z
N MET A 1 -3.71 -10.39 14.28
CA MET A 1 -5.11 -10.09 14.10
C MET A 1 -5.40 -8.64 14.23
N ALA A 2 -4.95 -8.07 15.29
CA ALA A 2 -5.31 -6.72 15.60
C ALA A 2 -4.87 -5.70 14.58
N SER A 3 -3.84 -6.00 13.83
CA SER A 3 -3.31 -5.09 12.84
C SER A 3 -3.92 -5.26 11.46
N GLN A 4 -4.88 -6.15 11.32
CA GLN A 4 -5.52 -6.33 10.02
C GLN A 4 -6.43 -5.17 9.71
N LEU A 5 -6.33 -4.69 8.47
CA LEU A 5 -7.25 -3.71 7.94
C LEU A 5 -8.60 -4.34 7.72
N VAL A 6 -9.65 -3.72 8.26
CA VAL A 6 -11.01 -4.11 7.97
C VAL A 6 -11.51 -3.19 6.87
N MET A 7 -11.88 -3.78 5.74
CA MET A 7 -12.36 -3.04 4.59
C MET A 7 -13.86 -3.16 4.48
N TYR A 8 -14.51 -2.04 4.34
CA TYR A 8 -15.92 -2.02 3.97
C TYR A 8 -16.03 -2.22 2.46
N GLU A 9 -17.07 -2.91 2.05
CA GLU A 9 -17.24 -3.26 0.64
C GLU A 9 -17.21 -2.05 -0.28
N GLU A 10 -17.83 -0.97 0.14
CA GLU A 10 -17.85 0.27 -0.65
C GLU A 10 -16.46 0.82 -0.89
N GLU A 11 -15.66 0.91 0.17
CA GLU A 11 -14.30 1.43 0.05
C GLU A 11 -13.39 0.47 -0.69
N PHE A 12 -13.59 -0.82 -0.51
CA PHE A 12 -12.82 -1.83 -1.25
C PHE A 12 -13.06 -1.70 -2.75
N THR A 13 -14.31 -1.48 -3.14
CA THR A 13 -14.66 -1.26 -4.56
C THR A 13 -13.96 -0.02 -5.10
N LYS A 14 -13.94 1.06 -4.33
CA LYS A 14 -13.26 2.30 -4.74
C LYS A 14 -11.75 2.10 -4.88
N ILE A 15 -11.15 1.37 -3.97
CA ILE A 15 -9.72 1.07 -4.00
C ILE A 15 -9.38 0.27 -5.25
N ASN A 16 -10.16 -0.77 -5.55
CA ASN A 16 -9.94 -1.57 -6.75
C ASN A 16 -10.08 -0.72 -8.00
N ALA A 17 -11.03 0.20 -8.04
CA ALA A 17 -11.22 1.09 -9.17
C ALA A 17 -10.01 2.01 -9.39
N VAL A 18 -9.42 2.51 -8.31
CA VAL A 18 -8.21 3.34 -8.41
C VAL A 18 -7.05 2.52 -9.00
N CYS A 19 -6.86 1.30 -8.51
CA CYS A 19 -5.79 0.43 -9.01
C CYS A 19 -5.99 0.06 -10.47
N ASP A 20 -7.21 -0.27 -10.87
CA ASP A 20 -7.54 -0.57 -12.28
C ASP A 20 -7.26 0.63 -13.17
N ARG A 21 -7.70 1.80 -12.76
CA ARG A 21 -7.51 3.01 -13.54
C ARG A 21 -6.03 3.37 -13.64
N LEU A 22 -5.29 3.22 -12.55
CA LEU A 22 -3.85 3.50 -12.55
C LEU A 22 -3.12 2.58 -13.52
N THR A 23 -3.50 1.31 -13.56
CA THR A 23 -2.90 0.35 -14.49
C THR A 23 -3.03 0.85 -15.93
N LYS A 24 -4.19 1.39 -16.28
CA LYS A 24 -4.43 1.91 -17.63
C LYS A 24 -3.75 3.27 -17.85
N ASP A 25 -3.91 4.18 -16.90
CA ASP A 25 -3.39 5.54 -17.05
C ASP A 25 -1.87 5.60 -17.13
N ALA A 26 -1.20 4.72 -16.40
CA ALA A 26 0.25 4.65 -16.39
C ALA A 26 0.81 3.69 -17.43
N ASN A 27 -0.05 2.97 -18.13
CA ASN A 27 0.32 1.90 -19.06
C ASN A 27 1.24 0.88 -18.35
N ALA A 28 0.86 0.50 -17.15
CA ALA A 28 1.61 -0.41 -16.31
C ALA A 28 1.21 -1.85 -16.57
N LYS A 29 2.09 -2.77 -16.23
CA LYS A 29 1.77 -4.20 -16.30
C LYS A 29 0.96 -4.67 -15.11
N VAL A 30 1.38 -4.27 -13.91
CA VAL A 30 0.74 -4.70 -12.68
C VAL A 30 0.74 -3.54 -11.70
N VAL A 31 -0.37 -3.39 -11.00
CA VAL A 31 -0.48 -2.48 -9.87
C VAL A 31 -0.98 -3.30 -8.69
N PHE A 32 -0.35 -3.18 -7.55
CA PHE A 32 -0.88 -3.80 -6.35
C PHE A 32 -0.70 -2.90 -5.15
N LEU A 33 -1.54 -3.13 -4.17
CA LEU A 33 -1.60 -2.35 -2.95
C LEU A 33 -1.46 -3.32 -1.79
N VAL A 34 -0.54 -3.01 -0.89
CA VAL A 34 -0.15 -3.89 0.20
C VAL A 34 -0.17 -3.11 1.50
N ASP A 35 -0.63 -3.71 2.59
CA ASP A 35 -0.45 -3.06 3.89
C ASP A 35 0.97 -3.32 4.42
N LYS A 36 1.38 -2.57 5.41
CA LYS A 36 2.74 -2.68 5.95
C LYS A 36 3.01 -4.01 6.64
N ASN A 37 1.98 -4.80 6.90
CA ASN A 37 2.13 -6.14 7.47
C ASN A 37 2.33 -7.21 6.41
N GLY A 38 2.30 -6.84 5.14
CA GLY A 38 2.55 -7.77 4.05
C GLY A 38 1.31 -8.43 3.50
N GLN A 39 0.13 -7.89 3.76
CA GLN A 39 -1.12 -8.43 3.23
C GLN A 39 -1.52 -7.67 1.98
N LEU A 40 -1.88 -8.41 0.95
CA LEU A 40 -2.35 -7.83 -0.30
C LEU A 40 -3.75 -7.25 -0.10
N ILE A 41 -3.92 -5.99 -0.47
CA ILE A 41 -5.22 -5.32 -0.40
C ILE A 41 -5.92 -5.36 -1.75
N SER A 42 -5.19 -5.09 -2.82
CA SER A 42 -5.75 -5.03 -4.17
C SER A 42 -4.66 -5.33 -5.18
N ALA A 43 -5.04 -5.89 -6.32
CA ALA A 43 -4.13 -6.12 -7.42
C ALA A 43 -4.89 -5.92 -8.73
N ALA A 44 -4.22 -5.36 -9.73
CA ALA A 44 -4.78 -5.09 -11.03
C ALA A 44 -3.73 -5.34 -12.12
N GLY A 45 -4.19 -5.60 -13.33
CA GLY A 45 -3.31 -5.83 -14.46
C GLY A 45 -2.99 -7.30 -14.65
N GLN A 46 -1.79 -7.58 -15.16
CA GLN A 46 -1.39 -8.94 -15.55
C GLN A 46 -0.80 -9.68 -14.36
N THR A 47 -1.67 -10.23 -13.52
CA THR A 47 -1.26 -10.87 -12.27
C THR A 47 -1.13 -12.40 -12.36
N GLN A 48 -1.42 -13.00 -13.49
CA GLN A 48 -1.57 -14.45 -13.61
C GLN A 48 -0.33 -15.25 -13.24
N ASN A 49 0.85 -14.73 -13.57
CA ASN A 49 2.10 -15.44 -13.35
C ASN A 49 2.93 -14.86 -12.22
N ILE A 50 2.29 -14.14 -11.32
CA ILE A 50 2.97 -13.50 -10.21
C ILE A 50 2.46 -14.09 -8.90
N ASP A 51 3.39 -14.50 -8.05
CA ASP A 51 3.06 -14.93 -6.70
C ASP A 51 2.80 -13.68 -5.85
N THR A 52 1.52 -13.27 -5.80
CA THR A 52 1.13 -12.04 -5.14
C THR A 52 1.34 -12.09 -3.63
N THR A 53 1.27 -13.27 -3.04
CA THR A 53 1.52 -13.41 -1.60
C THR A 53 2.99 -13.10 -1.27
N SER A 54 3.91 -13.69 -2.03
CA SER A 54 5.33 -13.43 -1.84
C SER A 54 5.67 -11.97 -2.16
N LEU A 55 5.07 -11.45 -3.21
CA LEU A 55 5.28 -10.06 -3.61
C LEU A 55 4.88 -9.10 -2.50
N ALA A 56 3.73 -9.34 -1.88
CA ALA A 56 3.23 -8.51 -0.79
C ALA A 56 4.16 -8.57 0.43
N SER A 57 4.57 -9.77 0.82
CA SER A 57 5.47 -9.95 1.96
C SER A 57 6.82 -9.29 1.73
N LEU A 58 7.38 -9.46 0.55
CA LEU A 58 8.69 -8.88 0.23
C LEU A 58 8.62 -7.36 0.13
N THR A 59 7.50 -6.83 -0.37
CA THR A 59 7.29 -5.39 -0.41
C THR A 59 7.28 -4.80 0.99
N ALA A 60 6.56 -5.43 1.91
CA ALA A 60 6.51 -4.95 3.28
C ALA A 60 7.89 -5.01 3.94
N GLY A 61 8.63 -6.09 3.69
CA GLY A 61 10.00 -6.23 4.20
C GLY A 61 10.94 -5.18 3.63
N ASN A 62 10.81 -4.88 2.36
CA ASN A 62 11.62 -3.84 1.71
C ASN A 62 11.36 -2.47 2.33
N VAL A 63 10.10 -2.12 2.52
CA VAL A 63 9.74 -0.82 3.11
C VAL A 63 10.28 -0.73 4.53
N ALA A 64 10.17 -1.80 5.31
CA ALA A 64 10.69 -1.81 6.67
C ALA A 64 12.21 -1.62 6.70
N ALA A 65 12.92 -2.35 5.84
CA ALA A 65 14.39 -2.26 5.77
C ALA A 65 14.83 -0.87 5.32
N MET A 66 14.17 -0.32 4.31
CA MET A 66 14.52 1.00 3.80
C MET A 66 14.16 2.10 4.79
N GLY A 67 13.13 1.90 5.61
CA GLY A 67 12.81 2.81 6.70
C GLY A 67 13.94 2.90 7.71
N GLY A 68 14.57 1.77 8.01
CA GLY A 68 15.76 1.75 8.87
C GLY A 68 16.93 2.49 8.25
N LEU A 69 17.17 2.27 6.97
CA LEU A 69 18.24 2.97 6.24
C LEU A 69 18.00 4.48 6.21
N ALA A 70 16.74 4.87 5.96
CA ALA A 70 16.38 6.29 5.92
C ALA A 70 16.77 6.99 7.22
N LYS A 71 16.46 6.38 8.36
CA LYS A 71 16.79 6.95 9.66
C LYS A 71 18.28 7.14 9.85
N LEU A 72 19.10 6.24 9.32
CA LEU A 72 20.55 6.35 9.44
C LEU A 72 21.10 7.58 8.71
N ILE A 73 20.42 8.06 7.69
CA ILE A 73 20.86 9.23 6.93
C ILE A 73 20.06 10.48 7.25
N GLY A 74 19.22 10.41 8.28
CA GLY A 74 18.49 11.59 8.74
C GLY A 74 17.15 11.82 8.07
N GLU A 75 16.63 10.82 7.35
CA GLU A 75 15.31 10.90 6.73
C GLU A 75 14.27 10.18 7.57
N ALA A 76 13.05 10.66 7.56
CA ALA A 76 11.97 9.98 8.26
C ALA A 76 11.64 8.65 7.56
N GLU A 77 11.50 8.68 6.27
CA GLU A 77 11.25 7.51 5.43
C GLU A 77 11.47 7.90 3.96
N PHE A 78 11.52 6.91 3.09
CA PHE A 78 11.52 7.16 1.65
C PHE A 78 10.09 7.03 1.14
N PRO A 79 9.43 8.14 0.83
CA PRO A 79 8.03 8.07 0.41
C PRO A 79 7.84 7.40 -0.94
N MET A 80 8.86 7.41 -1.78
CA MET A 80 8.79 6.82 -3.11
C MET A 80 10.13 6.21 -3.45
N GLN A 81 10.10 4.99 -3.99
CA GLN A 81 11.31 4.26 -4.38
C GLN A 81 11.17 3.75 -5.80
N PHE A 82 12.26 3.80 -6.55
CA PHE A 82 12.30 3.32 -7.90
C PHE A 82 13.39 2.25 -8.04
N HIS A 83 13.03 1.10 -8.63
CA HIS A 83 13.94 -0.01 -8.88
C HIS A 83 13.91 -0.31 -10.37
N GLN A 84 15.03 -0.09 -11.03
CA GLN A 84 15.15 -0.32 -12.45
C GLN A 84 15.74 -1.70 -12.72
N GLY A 85 15.00 -2.51 -13.46
CA GLY A 85 15.49 -3.78 -13.96
C GLY A 85 15.82 -3.69 -15.44
N ASN A 86 16.32 -4.78 -16.01
CA ASN A 86 16.65 -4.80 -17.43
C ASN A 86 15.41 -4.78 -18.31
N GLN A 87 14.33 -5.44 -17.89
CA GLN A 87 13.09 -5.52 -18.65
C GLN A 87 11.93 -4.88 -17.93
N LEU A 88 11.87 -5.05 -16.62
CA LEU A 88 10.79 -4.52 -15.79
C LEU A 88 11.37 -3.60 -14.73
N SER A 89 10.61 -2.57 -14.43
CA SER A 89 10.92 -1.64 -13.35
C SER A 89 9.79 -1.64 -12.36
N LEU A 90 10.08 -1.22 -11.15
CA LEU A 90 9.12 -1.20 -10.06
C LEU A 90 9.21 0.14 -9.36
N LEU A 91 8.06 0.79 -9.18
CA LEU A 91 7.97 2.02 -8.42
C LEU A 91 7.02 1.78 -7.26
N SER A 92 7.47 2.09 -6.04
CA SER A 92 6.63 1.95 -4.86
C SER A 92 6.47 3.29 -4.18
N ALA A 93 5.29 3.51 -3.60
CA ALA A 93 4.97 4.74 -2.89
C ALA A 93 4.21 4.40 -1.62
N ILE A 94 4.59 5.06 -0.53
CA ILE A 94 3.89 4.90 0.73
C ILE A 94 2.66 5.80 0.71
N VAL A 95 1.50 5.22 0.96
CA VAL A 95 0.23 5.94 1.01
C VAL A 95 -0.19 6.05 2.48
N GLY A 96 -0.21 7.25 3.00
CA GLY A 96 -0.48 7.45 4.42
C GLY A 96 0.58 6.78 5.27
N SER A 97 0.17 6.11 6.34
CA SER A 97 1.11 5.47 7.26
C SER A 97 1.04 3.94 7.22
N ARG A 98 0.18 3.37 6.41
CA ARG A 98 -0.12 1.93 6.52
C ARG A 98 -0.01 1.14 5.24
N VAL A 99 0.04 1.78 4.10
CA VAL A 99 -0.20 1.12 2.82
C VAL A 99 0.92 1.49 1.85
N VAL A 100 1.27 0.52 1.01
CA VAL A 100 2.29 0.72 -0.04
C VAL A 100 1.64 0.40 -1.37
N LEU A 101 1.74 1.35 -2.30
CA LEU A 101 1.28 1.19 -3.67
C LEU A 101 2.48 0.82 -4.52
N VAL A 102 2.37 -0.26 -5.29
CA VAL A 102 3.47 -0.76 -6.12
C VAL A 102 3.02 -0.87 -7.56
N VAL A 103 3.84 -0.36 -8.46
CA VAL A 103 3.57 -0.37 -9.90
C VAL A 103 4.74 -1.03 -10.61
N ILE A 104 4.44 -2.06 -11.39
CA ILE A 104 5.41 -2.76 -12.22
C ILE A 104 5.16 -2.36 -13.67
N PHE A 105 6.19 -1.91 -14.35
CA PHE A 105 6.06 -1.41 -15.71
C PHE A 105 7.30 -1.76 -16.55
N ASP A 106 7.14 -1.70 -17.86
CA ASP A 106 8.21 -1.94 -18.82
C ASP A 106 8.44 -0.69 -19.68
N ASN A 107 9.13 -0.87 -20.79
CA ASN A 107 9.53 0.26 -21.66
C ASN A 107 8.36 0.84 -22.47
N ARG A 108 7.15 0.32 -22.33
CA ARG A 108 5.96 0.92 -22.99
C ARG A 108 5.53 2.20 -22.29
N THR A 109 6.08 2.48 -21.14
CA THR A 109 5.83 3.71 -20.41
C THR A 109 7.16 4.23 -19.84
N SER A 110 7.12 5.34 -19.13
CA SER A 110 8.32 5.95 -18.57
C SER A 110 8.18 6.12 -17.07
N GLN A 111 9.32 6.18 -16.39
CA GLN A 111 9.34 6.46 -14.95
C GLN A 111 8.62 7.75 -14.63
N GLY A 112 8.83 8.79 -15.44
CA GLY A 112 8.20 10.10 -15.20
C GLY A 112 6.69 10.04 -15.25
N LEU A 113 6.14 9.35 -16.25
CA LEU A 113 4.69 9.20 -16.35
C LEU A 113 4.13 8.35 -15.21
N VAL A 114 4.79 7.23 -14.91
CA VAL A 114 4.36 6.36 -13.81
C VAL A 114 4.37 7.15 -12.49
N GLN A 115 5.43 7.90 -12.23
CA GLN A 115 5.54 8.69 -11.01
C GLN A 115 4.41 9.72 -10.91
N LEU A 116 4.11 10.39 -12.00
CA LEU A 116 3.02 11.37 -12.04
C LEU A 116 1.68 10.72 -11.73
N ARG A 117 1.39 9.59 -12.38
CA ARG A 117 0.13 8.88 -12.18
C ARG A 117 0.03 8.28 -10.77
N VAL A 118 1.15 7.81 -10.24
CA VAL A 118 1.20 7.29 -8.87
C VAL A 118 0.90 8.38 -7.86
N LYS A 119 1.43 9.58 -8.06
CA LYS A 119 1.12 10.70 -7.15
C LYS A 119 -0.36 10.99 -7.10
N LYS A 120 -1.00 10.99 -8.27
CA LYS A 120 -2.46 11.22 -8.33
C LYS A 120 -3.22 10.09 -7.65
N ALA A 121 -2.89 8.85 -7.96
CA ALA A 121 -3.55 7.69 -7.36
C ALA A 121 -3.34 7.64 -5.85
N SER A 122 -2.14 7.99 -5.39
CA SER A 122 -1.83 8.02 -3.96
C SER A 122 -2.71 9.03 -3.23
N ALA A 123 -2.94 10.18 -3.82
CA ALA A 123 -3.83 11.18 -3.22
C ALA A 123 -5.26 10.66 -3.11
N GLU A 124 -5.75 10.00 -4.17
CA GLU A 124 -7.08 9.41 -4.15
C GLU A 124 -7.20 8.31 -3.11
N LEU A 125 -6.21 7.42 -3.05
CA LEU A 125 -6.17 6.35 -2.06
C LEU A 125 -6.11 6.90 -0.64
N HIS A 126 -5.32 7.93 -0.42
CA HIS A 126 -5.21 8.56 0.89
C HIS A 126 -6.58 9.05 1.36
N THR A 127 -7.34 9.68 0.46
CA THR A 127 -8.70 10.15 0.76
C THR A 127 -9.61 8.99 1.13
N ILE A 128 -9.53 7.88 0.39
CA ILE A 128 -10.36 6.70 0.67
C ILE A 128 -10.01 6.11 2.03
N PHE A 129 -8.72 5.96 2.34
CA PHE A 129 -8.31 5.41 3.63
C PHE A 129 -8.66 6.35 4.78
N ASP A 130 -8.57 7.66 4.58
CA ASP A 130 -9.02 8.63 5.56
C ASP A 130 -10.51 8.48 5.86
N ALA A 131 -11.31 8.32 4.84
CA ALA A 131 -12.75 8.09 4.99
C ALA A 131 -13.03 6.79 5.76
N LEU A 132 -12.24 5.75 5.50
CA LEU A 132 -12.34 4.48 6.23
C LEU A 132 -12.08 4.67 7.72
N VAL A 133 -11.04 5.40 8.06
CA VAL A 133 -10.70 5.66 9.45
C VAL A 133 -11.83 6.43 10.14
N LYS A 134 -12.32 7.47 9.49
CA LYS A 134 -13.42 8.28 10.05
C LYS A 134 -14.70 7.47 10.21
N LYS A 135 -15.00 6.62 9.23
CA LYS A 135 -16.18 5.77 9.28
C LYS A 135 -16.09 4.77 10.44
N ALA A 136 -14.92 4.21 10.64
CA ALA A 136 -14.67 3.25 11.70
C ALA A 136 -14.69 3.89 13.08
N ASP A 137 -14.29 5.16 13.17
CA ASP A 137 -14.28 5.89 14.44
C ASP A 137 -15.63 6.52 14.77
N GLY A 138 -16.63 6.31 13.92
CA GLY A 138 -17.97 6.82 14.15
C GLY A 138 -18.63 6.14 15.35
N PRO A 139 -19.68 6.73 15.88
CA PRO A 139 -20.38 6.15 17.03
C PRO A 139 -20.86 4.73 16.74
N GLY A 140 -20.60 3.84 17.67
CA GLY A 140 -21.10 2.47 17.58
C GLY A 140 -20.28 1.54 16.73
N SER A 141 -19.17 1.97 16.17
CA SER A 141 -18.32 1.10 15.39
C SER A 141 -16.92 1.06 15.94
N GLY A 142 -16.29 -0.09 15.83
CA GLY A 142 -14.88 -0.21 16.12
C GLY A 142 -14.07 0.29 14.95
N SER A 143 -12.90 0.83 15.22
CA SER A 143 -12.01 1.28 14.17
C SER A 143 -11.44 0.09 13.39
N PRO A 144 -11.52 0.05 12.05
CA PRO A 144 -10.86 -1.00 11.29
C PRO A 144 -9.35 -0.88 11.32
N PHE A 145 -8.84 0.27 11.72
CA PHE A 145 -7.41 0.50 11.88
C PHE A 145 -7.02 0.52 13.36
N ALA A 146 -7.92 0.12 14.24
CA ALA A 146 -7.60 0.09 15.65
C ALA A 146 -6.43 -0.83 15.84
N GLU A 147 -5.31 -0.26 16.17
CA GLU A 147 -4.18 -1.03 16.62
C GLU A 147 -4.42 -1.33 18.08
N ILE A 148 -4.12 -2.54 18.43
CA ILE A 148 -4.10 -2.85 19.84
C ILE A 148 -2.94 -2.06 20.42
N SER A 149 -3.23 -1.20 21.38
CA SER A 149 -2.19 -0.46 22.08
C SER A 149 -1.39 -1.40 22.97
N ASP A 150 -0.23 -0.95 23.41
CA ASP A 150 0.56 -1.74 24.34
C ASP A 150 -0.24 -2.08 25.60
N ASP A 151 -1.07 -1.15 26.06
CA ASP A 151 -1.94 -1.41 27.20
C ASP A 151 -2.95 -2.51 26.91
N ASP A 152 -3.51 -2.54 25.71
CA ASP A 152 -4.45 -3.58 25.33
C ASP A 152 -3.77 -4.95 25.27
N ILE A 153 -2.54 -4.99 24.79
CA ILE A 153 -1.77 -6.23 24.76
C ILE A 153 -1.49 -6.71 26.19
N ASP A 154 -1.09 -5.80 27.06
CA ASP A 154 -0.83 -6.12 28.46
C ASP A 154 -2.09 -6.66 29.11
N ASN A 155 -3.22 -6.06 28.85
CA ASN A 155 -4.49 -6.54 29.41
C ASN A 155 -4.85 -7.93 28.92
N LEU A 156 -4.49 -8.26 27.68
CA LEU A 156 -4.77 -9.60 27.14
C LEU A 156 -3.91 -10.67 27.80
N PHE A 157 -2.70 -10.33 28.23
CA PHE A 157 -1.75 -11.29 28.75
C PHE A 157 -1.52 -11.21 30.25
N SER A 158 -2.16 -10.30 30.94
CA SER A 158 -1.95 -10.09 32.37
C SER A 158 -2.94 -10.85 33.24
N GLU A 159 -3.61 -11.79 32.76
CA GLU A 159 -4.59 -12.59 33.49
C GLU A 159 -3.98 -13.35 34.64
#